data_9ebe1fd526faf75e80f9b660fb704137
#
_entry.id   9ebe1fd526faf75e80f9b660fb704137
#
_cell.length_a   1.000
_cell.length_b   1.000
_cell.length_c   1.000
_cell.angle_alpha   90.00
_cell.angle_beta   90.00
_cell.angle_gamma   90.00
#
_symmetry.space_group_name_H-M   'P 1'
#
loop_
_entity.id
_entity.type
_entity.pdbx_description
1 polymer ?
#
loop_
_entity_poly.entity_id
_entity_poly.type
_entity_poly.pdbx_seq_one_letter_code
_entity_poly.pdbx_strand_id
1 'polypeptide(L)'
;EEMVSSLAAQEKLYHIYNTIIEKGGKVAFTSCFSPEKIENTESYLISRFQWGMLAEIKSIDDDTTSKIIQKLAKDINLTLPENIINFLMLRIPRDFISIKEAVSTINQESYIQKKKVTLPLVKTALKIP
;
A
#
# COMPACT_ATOMS: atom_id res chain seq x y z
N GLU A 1 7.81 -14.29 2.33
CA GLU A 1 8.42 -15.25 1.38
C GLU A 1 9.92 -15.41 1.67
N GLU A 2 10.69 -14.34 1.74
CA GLU A 2 12.13 -14.42 2.06
C GLU A 2 12.43 -15.17 3.38
N MET A 3 11.53 -15.06 4.37
CA MET A 3 11.68 -15.72 5.67
C MET A 3 11.48 -17.24 5.62
N VAL A 4 10.99 -17.79 4.53
CA VAL A 4 10.79 -19.25 4.35
C VAL A 4 11.75 -19.86 3.33
N SER A 5 12.82 -19.17 2.99
CA SER A 5 13.79 -19.57 1.98
C SER A 5 14.59 -20.83 2.32
N SER A 6 14.65 -21.23 3.57
CA SER A 6 15.33 -22.47 4.00
C SER A 6 14.60 -23.16 5.15
N LEU A 7 14.78 -24.47 5.29
CA LEU A 7 14.17 -25.26 6.35
C LEU A 7 14.55 -24.72 7.73
N ALA A 8 15.81 -24.36 7.94
CA ALA A 8 16.27 -23.79 9.22
C ALA A 8 15.60 -22.44 9.53
N ALA A 9 15.35 -21.61 8.53
CA ALA A 9 14.62 -20.36 8.70
C ALA A 9 13.15 -20.61 9.05
N GLN A 10 12.52 -21.60 8.45
CA GLN A 10 11.16 -22.02 8.76
C GLN A 10 11.00 -22.53 10.18
N GLU A 11 11.89 -23.38 10.64
CA GLU A 11 11.90 -23.88 12.03
C GLU A 11 12.06 -22.72 13.03
N LYS A 12 12.98 -21.82 12.77
CA LYS A 12 13.19 -20.63 13.61
C LYS A 12 11.96 -19.74 13.66
N LEU A 13 11.32 -19.50 12.51
CA LEU A 13 10.10 -18.72 12.44
C LEU A 13 8.96 -19.36 13.22
N TYR A 14 8.82 -20.69 13.12
CA TYR A 14 7.83 -21.45 13.87
C TYR A 14 8.03 -21.32 15.39
N HIS A 15 9.26 -21.43 15.86
CA HIS A 15 9.56 -21.24 17.29
C HIS A 15 9.30 -19.82 17.78
N ILE A 16 9.66 -18.81 16.98
CA ILE A 16 9.39 -17.40 17.30
C ILE A 16 7.86 -17.18 17.39
N TYR A 17 7.12 -17.68 16.40
CA TYR A 17 5.67 -17.55 16.37
C TYR A 17 5.04 -18.16 17.65
N ASN A 18 5.36 -19.41 17.95
CA ASN A 18 4.81 -20.10 19.13
C ASN A 18 5.15 -19.34 20.42
N THR A 19 6.40 -18.90 20.58
CA THR A 19 6.83 -18.14 21.76
C THR A 19 6.04 -16.85 21.96
N ILE A 20 5.75 -16.13 20.87
CA ILE A 20 4.96 -14.89 20.92
C ILE A 20 3.51 -15.20 21.33
N ILE A 21 2.90 -16.21 20.69
CA ILE A 21 1.51 -16.58 20.96
C ILE A 21 1.33 -17.11 22.40
N GLU A 22 2.25 -17.96 22.90
CA GLU A 22 2.23 -18.47 24.27
C GLU A 22 2.30 -17.35 25.31
N LYS A 23 2.98 -16.27 24.99
CA LYS A 23 3.05 -15.06 25.83
C LYS A 23 1.87 -14.09 25.66
N GLY A 24 0.83 -14.49 24.92
CA GLY A 24 -0.33 -13.65 24.65
C GLY A 24 -0.08 -12.51 23.63
N GLY A 25 1.05 -12.58 22.90
CA GLY A 25 1.39 -11.62 21.86
C GLY A 25 0.57 -11.82 20.58
N LYS A 26 0.74 -10.87 19.65
CA LYS A 26 0.12 -10.91 18.31
C LYS A 26 1.20 -10.91 17.25
N VAL A 27 0.96 -11.63 16.16
CA VAL A 27 1.85 -11.67 14.98
C VAL A 27 1.05 -11.28 13.76
N ALA A 28 1.64 -10.47 12.91
CA ALA A 28 1.10 -10.16 11.59
C ALA A 28 2.14 -10.54 10.53
N PHE A 29 1.68 -11.27 9.52
CA PHE A 29 2.48 -11.64 8.35
C PHE A 29 1.95 -10.91 7.12
N THR A 30 2.84 -10.58 6.20
CA THR A 30 2.50 -10.08 4.87
C THR A 30 3.15 -10.97 3.81
N SER A 31 2.42 -11.23 2.74
CA SER A 31 2.89 -12.02 1.60
C SER A 31 2.21 -11.55 0.32
N CYS A 32 2.86 -11.76 -0.83
CA CYS A 32 2.26 -11.56 -2.15
C CYS A 32 1.31 -12.70 -2.53
N PHE A 33 1.38 -13.85 -1.84
CA PHE A 33 0.57 -15.03 -2.11
C PHE A 33 -0.24 -15.43 -0.87
N SER A 34 -1.35 -16.12 -1.10
CA SER A 34 -2.07 -16.79 -0.01
C SER A 34 -1.18 -17.87 0.62
N PRO A 35 -1.35 -18.21 1.91
CA PRO A 35 -0.49 -19.17 2.61
C PRO A 35 -0.27 -20.48 1.87
N GLU A 36 -1.33 -21.00 1.23
CA GLU A 36 -1.29 -22.29 0.49
C GLU A 36 -0.46 -22.21 -0.81
N LYS A 37 -0.22 -21.01 -1.33
CA LYS A 37 0.52 -20.76 -2.56
C LYS A 37 1.97 -20.34 -2.34
N ILE A 38 2.42 -20.29 -1.09
CA ILE A 38 3.82 -19.98 -0.79
C ILE A 38 4.62 -21.27 -1.03
N GLU A 39 5.40 -21.27 -2.10
CA GLU A 39 6.20 -22.43 -2.49
C GLU A 39 7.26 -22.76 -1.43
N ASN A 40 7.65 -24.04 -1.39
CA ASN A 40 8.68 -24.57 -0.49
C ASN A 40 8.44 -24.28 0.99
N THR A 41 7.19 -24.12 1.41
CA THR A 41 6.79 -23.88 2.78
C THR A 41 6.27 -25.13 3.44
N GLU A 42 6.80 -25.48 4.60
CA GLU A 42 6.38 -26.63 5.39
C GLU A 42 4.94 -26.49 5.90
N SER A 43 4.23 -27.62 5.91
CA SER A 43 2.79 -27.67 6.25
C SER A 43 2.47 -27.09 7.63
N TYR A 44 3.38 -27.26 8.60
CA TYR A 44 3.20 -26.72 9.95
C TYR A 44 3.21 -25.19 9.96
N LEU A 45 3.98 -24.53 9.08
CA LEU A 45 3.96 -23.07 8.92
C LEU A 45 2.72 -22.59 8.17
N ILE A 46 2.34 -23.27 7.09
CA ILE A 46 1.11 -22.98 6.35
C ILE A 46 -0.07 -22.96 7.32
N SER A 47 -0.18 -23.97 8.18
CA SER A 47 -1.20 -24.05 9.21
C SER A 47 -1.18 -22.85 10.16
N ARG A 48 0.00 -22.37 10.56
CA ARG A 48 0.13 -21.18 11.42
C ARG A 48 -0.24 -19.90 10.70
N PHE A 49 0.12 -19.76 9.43
CA PHE A 49 -0.25 -18.59 8.61
C PHE A 49 -1.76 -18.52 8.36
N GLN A 50 -2.43 -19.67 8.30
CA GLN A 50 -3.88 -19.73 8.16
C GLN A 50 -4.63 -19.56 9.50
N TRP A 51 -3.93 -19.65 10.61
CA TRP A 51 -4.56 -19.54 11.92
C TRP A 51 -4.76 -18.09 12.32
N GLY A 52 -5.98 -17.61 12.18
CA GLY A 52 -6.36 -16.24 12.50
C GLY A 52 -7.10 -15.56 11.36
N MET A 53 -6.94 -14.25 11.23
CA MET A 53 -7.61 -13.49 10.21
C MET A 53 -6.73 -13.38 8.96
N LEU A 54 -7.23 -13.89 7.83
CA LEU A 54 -6.65 -13.64 6.52
C LEU A 54 -7.35 -12.43 5.89
N ALA A 55 -6.56 -11.46 5.42
CA ALA A 55 -7.06 -10.30 4.72
C ALA A 55 -6.33 -10.15 3.37
N GLU A 56 -7.09 -10.17 2.29
CA GLU A 56 -6.56 -9.94 0.95
C GLU A 56 -6.59 -8.44 0.64
N ILE A 57 -5.44 -7.89 0.24
CA ILE A 57 -5.35 -6.55 -0.31
C ILE A 57 -5.56 -6.65 -1.81
N LYS A 58 -6.76 -6.30 -2.27
CA LYS A 58 -7.12 -6.33 -3.70
C LYS A 58 -6.45 -5.20 -4.47
N SER A 59 -6.35 -5.37 -5.79
CA SER A 59 -5.96 -4.29 -6.70
C SER A 59 -6.91 -3.10 -6.55
N ILE A 60 -6.36 -1.90 -6.67
CA ILE A 60 -7.11 -0.64 -6.52
C ILE A 60 -7.91 -0.40 -7.80
N ASP A 61 -9.25 -0.35 -7.68
CA ASP A 61 -10.16 0.05 -8.75
C ASP A 61 -10.28 1.58 -8.88
N ASP A 62 -11.01 2.05 -9.87
CA ASP A 62 -11.16 3.48 -10.15
C ASP A 62 -11.85 4.24 -9.00
N ASP A 63 -12.90 3.66 -8.42
CA ASP A 63 -13.61 4.28 -7.30
C ASP A 63 -12.71 4.38 -6.05
N THR A 64 -11.99 3.32 -5.75
CA THR A 64 -11.02 3.31 -4.65
C THR A 64 -9.86 4.28 -4.91
N THR A 65 -9.35 4.37 -6.15
CA THR A 65 -8.30 5.33 -6.53
C THR A 65 -8.75 6.77 -6.27
N SER A 66 -9.94 7.13 -6.70
CA SER A 66 -10.53 8.45 -6.44
C SER A 66 -10.62 8.77 -4.95
N LYS A 67 -11.12 7.82 -4.15
CA LYS A 67 -11.23 7.96 -2.70
C LYS A 67 -9.88 8.09 -2.00
N ILE A 68 -8.86 7.36 -2.46
CA ILE A 68 -7.49 7.47 -1.94
C ILE A 68 -6.92 8.87 -2.23
N ILE A 69 -7.05 9.37 -3.47
CA ILE A 69 -6.59 10.71 -3.85
C ILE A 69 -7.26 11.76 -2.96
N GLN A 70 -8.59 11.70 -2.82
CA GLN A 70 -9.35 12.63 -1.99
C GLN A 70 -8.94 12.59 -0.53
N LYS A 71 -8.75 11.38 0.03
CA LYS A 71 -8.33 11.22 1.43
C LYS A 71 -6.93 11.78 1.65
N LEU A 72 -5.97 11.41 0.81
CA LEU A 72 -4.59 11.91 0.93
C LEU A 72 -4.52 13.43 0.82
N ALA A 73 -5.27 14.02 -0.12
CA ALA A 73 -5.36 15.47 -0.25
C ALA A 73 -5.96 16.11 1.01
N LYS A 74 -7.05 15.55 1.53
CA LYS A 74 -7.69 16.03 2.76
C LYS A 74 -6.76 15.95 3.97
N ASP A 75 -6.00 14.88 4.12
CA ASP A 75 -5.08 14.66 5.24
C ASP A 75 -3.96 15.74 5.32
N ILE A 76 -3.62 16.35 4.18
CA ILE A 76 -2.64 17.45 4.08
C ILE A 76 -3.29 18.82 3.83
N ASN A 77 -4.61 18.94 4.00
CA ASN A 77 -5.40 20.15 3.76
C ASN A 77 -5.26 20.72 2.33
N LEU A 78 -5.04 19.85 1.34
CA LEU A 78 -4.96 20.22 -0.08
C LEU A 78 -6.35 20.11 -0.72
N THR A 79 -6.83 21.19 -1.31
CA THR A 79 -8.09 21.18 -2.07
C THR A 79 -7.80 20.77 -3.51
N LEU A 80 -8.28 19.60 -3.92
CA LEU A 80 -8.22 19.10 -5.28
C LEU A 80 -9.60 19.18 -5.92
N PRO A 81 -9.79 19.99 -6.98
CA PRO A 81 -11.01 19.96 -7.79
C PRO A 81 -11.23 18.60 -8.47
N GLU A 82 -12.46 18.24 -8.73
CA GLU A 82 -12.82 16.92 -9.30
C GLU A 82 -12.17 16.67 -10.67
N ASN A 83 -12.08 17.70 -11.51
CA ASN A 83 -11.38 17.59 -12.80
C ASN A 83 -9.90 17.25 -12.65
N ILE A 84 -9.25 17.68 -11.58
CA ILE A 84 -7.85 17.30 -11.24
C ILE A 84 -7.79 15.85 -10.81
N ILE A 85 -8.71 15.40 -9.97
CA ILE A 85 -8.79 14.00 -9.53
C ILE A 85 -8.95 13.08 -10.75
N ASN A 86 -9.88 13.40 -11.62
CA ASN A 86 -10.11 12.65 -12.87
C ASN A 86 -8.87 12.66 -13.79
N PHE A 87 -8.17 13.78 -13.90
CA PHE A 87 -6.93 13.87 -14.66
C PHE A 87 -5.86 12.94 -14.06
N LEU A 88 -5.67 12.94 -12.74
CA LEU A 88 -4.70 12.09 -12.06
C LEU A 88 -5.00 10.61 -12.27
N MET A 89 -6.26 10.20 -12.14
CA MET A 89 -6.69 8.81 -12.34
C MET A 89 -6.35 8.26 -13.72
N LEU A 90 -6.25 9.13 -14.73
CA LEU A 90 -5.92 8.75 -16.11
C LEU A 90 -4.41 8.77 -16.40
N ARG A 91 -3.59 9.36 -15.55
CA ARG A 91 -2.19 9.70 -15.86
C ARG A 91 -1.16 9.13 -14.89
N ILE A 92 -1.58 8.77 -13.69
CA ILE A 92 -0.67 8.18 -12.69
C ILE A 92 -0.93 6.68 -12.51
N PRO A 93 0.10 5.88 -12.14
CA PRO A 93 -0.08 4.49 -11.80
C PRO A 93 -1.08 4.31 -10.64
N ARG A 94 -1.84 3.23 -10.69
CA ARG A 94 -2.89 2.91 -9.70
C ARG A 94 -2.35 2.16 -8.48
N ASP A 95 -1.20 2.57 -7.99
CA ASP A 95 -0.65 2.06 -6.76
C ASP A 95 -0.59 3.18 -5.70
N PHE A 96 -0.64 2.78 -4.43
CA PHE A 96 -0.71 3.73 -3.33
C PHE A 96 0.50 4.66 -3.26
N ILE A 97 1.70 4.16 -3.60
CA ILE A 97 2.95 4.94 -3.52
C ILE A 97 2.92 6.05 -4.57
N SER A 98 2.64 5.70 -5.82
CA SER A 98 2.56 6.67 -6.94
C SER A 98 1.48 7.73 -6.69
N ILE A 99 0.32 7.34 -6.18
CA ILE A 99 -0.76 8.28 -5.82
C ILE A 99 -0.29 9.24 -4.72
N LYS A 100 0.33 8.72 -3.67
CA LYS A 100 0.82 9.51 -2.53
C LYS A 100 1.91 10.50 -2.98
N GLU A 101 2.85 10.06 -3.79
CA GLU A 101 3.92 10.91 -4.34
C GLU A 101 3.35 12.02 -5.22
N ALA A 102 2.39 11.71 -6.09
CA ALA A 102 1.74 12.70 -6.94
C ALA A 102 1.03 13.78 -6.12
N VAL A 103 0.23 13.39 -5.13
CA VAL A 103 -0.49 14.33 -4.24
C VAL A 103 0.49 15.20 -3.45
N SER A 104 1.58 14.60 -2.94
CA SER A 104 2.62 15.32 -2.20
C SER A 104 3.34 16.34 -3.08
N THR A 105 3.71 15.96 -4.31
CA THR A 105 4.39 16.83 -5.27
C THR A 105 3.52 18.02 -5.67
N ILE A 106 2.22 17.78 -5.93
CA ILE A 106 1.26 18.85 -6.22
C ILE A 106 1.13 19.83 -5.06
N ASN A 107 1.06 19.31 -3.83
CA ASN A 107 0.98 20.14 -2.63
C ASN A 107 2.22 21.03 -2.49
N GLN A 108 3.40 20.45 -2.67
CA GLN A 108 4.67 21.17 -2.58
C GLN A 108 4.76 22.28 -3.63
N GLU A 109 4.38 21.99 -4.89
CA GLU A 109 4.38 22.98 -5.97
C GLU A 109 3.36 24.09 -5.73
N SER A 110 2.16 23.76 -5.27
CA SER A 110 1.12 24.74 -4.89
C SER A 110 1.62 25.67 -3.78
N TYR A 111 2.35 25.13 -2.79
CA TYR A 111 2.93 25.90 -1.71
C TYR A 111 4.06 26.82 -2.19
N ILE A 112 4.98 26.33 -3.02
CA ILE A 112 6.10 27.10 -3.59
C ILE A 112 5.57 28.25 -4.42
N GLN A 113 4.61 28.01 -5.31
CA GLN A 113 4.03 29.02 -6.17
C GLN A 113 3.00 29.93 -5.46
N LYS A 114 2.58 29.58 -4.25
CA LYS A 114 1.49 30.25 -3.50
C LYS A 114 0.21 30.39 -4.34
N LYS A 115 -0.12 29.33 -5.10
CA LYS A 115 -1.29 29.30 -6.00
C LYS A 115 -2.20 28.13 -5.66
N LYS A 116 -3.50 28.31 -5.97
CA LYS A 116 -4.45 27.19 -5.93
C LYS A 116 -4.08 26.14 -6.97
N VAL A 117 -4.45 24.90 -6.68
CA VAL A 117 -4.21 23.80 -7.61
C VAL A 117 -5.06 23.97 -8.87
N THR A 118 -4.38 24.01 -10.01
CA THR A 118 -4.96 24.12 -11.35
C THR A 118 -4.35 23.06 -12.25
N LEU A 119 -4.99 22.72 -13.35
CA LEU A 119 -4.47 21.73 -14.30
C LEU A 119 -3.05 22.07 -14.83
N PRO A 120 -2.75 23.34 -15.22
CA PRO A 120 -1.39 23.71 -15.60
C PRO A 120 -0.36 23.49 -14.48
N LEU A 121 -0.70 23.83 -13.23
CA LEU A 121 0.18 23.57 -12.07
C LEU A 121 0.45 22.08 -11.91
N VAL A 122 -0.58 21.24 -11.99
CA VAL A 122 -0.45 19.77 -11.86
C VAL A 122 0.43 19.21 -12.97
N LYS A 123 0.22 19.64 -14.22
CA LYS A 123 1.05 19.21 -15.35
C LYS A 123 2.52 19.57 -15.14
N THR A 124 2.80 20.79 -14.70
CA THR A 124 4.16 21.24 -14.39
C THR A 124 4.77 20.44 -13.23
N ALA A 125 4.03 20.29 -12.13
CA ALA A 125 4.49 19.59 -10.94
C ALA A 125 4.87 18.12 -11.22
N LEU A 126 4.03 17.43 -11.98
CA LEU A 126 4.21 16.01 -12.31
C LEU A 126 5.01 15.77 -13.61
N LYS A 127 5.42 16.84 -14.32
CA LYS A 127 6.11 16.79 -15.63
C LYS A 127 5.34 15.97 -16.67
N ILE A 128 4.02 16.09 -16.66
CA ILE A 128 3.09 15.40 -17.58
C ILE A 128 2.63 16.42 -18.65
N PRO A 129 2.59 15.99 -19.94
CA PRO A 129 2.13 16.85 -21.03
C PRO A 129 0.65 17.24 -20.96
#